data_c1ab7c0c158fd6dcae331efc7870e02d
#
_entry.id   c1ab7c0c158fd6dcae331efc7870e02d
#
_cell.length_a   1.000
_cell.length_b   1.000
_cell.length_c   1.000
_cell.angle_alpha   90.00
_cell.angle_beta   90.00
_cell.angle_gamma   90.00
#
_symmetry.space_group_name_H-M   'P 1'
#
loop_
_entity.id
_entity.type
_entity.pdbx_description
1 polymer ?
#
loop_
_entity_poly.entity_id
_entity_poly.type
_entity_poly.pdbx_seq_one_letter_code
_entity_poly.pdbx_strand_id
1 'polypeptide(L)'
;SIPCRQAILSANRKTGIETSFYLNTGAFYEKIKDVPLSTVFKDKVIKFASVSEAISFCRNLFITHDDRFALFPAILEPGSLNATGDPGPDGYPRLYNDVERTEVVDEKTIRLAPGFYISPFIRGLHLLEEIFAYLGYTLEDSFFSRTTPFKDMVFLNNTIDTIVKGEIRYSQIVPDCMIKTILDVYRYKFCCEFIPDETRKTIRIVLFDENLNETPSCDLTDCVAGKYT
;
A
#
# COMPACT_ATOMS: atom_id res chain seq x y z
N SER A 1 -27.49 -7.14 0.20
CA SER A 1 -27.52 -7.92 1.45
C SER A 1 -26.17 -7.79 2.16
N ILE A 2 -26.22 -7.52 3.44
CA ILE A 2 -25.01 -7.45 4.27
C ILE A 2 -24.80 -8.86 4.86
N PRO A 3 -23.69 -9.54 4.57
CA PRO A 3 -23.40 -10.82 5.18
C PRO A 3 -23.17 -10.65 6.68
N CYS A 4 -23.97 -11.32 7.49
CA CYS A 4 -23.87 -11.27 8.93
C CYS A 4 -24.09 -12.65 9.54
N ARG A 5 -23.57 -12.86 10.76
CA ARG A 5 -23.95 -14.00 11.60
C ARG A 5 -25.05 -13.55 12.56
N GLN A 6 -26.11 -14.29 12.62
CA GLN A 6 -27.16 -14.12 13.60
C GLN A 6 -26.94 -15.10 14.76
N ALA A 7 -26.86 -14.60 15.98
CA ALA A 7 -26.90 -15.41 17.19
C ALA A 7 -28.23 -15.19 17.90
N ILE A 8 -28.93 -16.27 18.24
CA ILE A 8 -30.10 -16.21 19.10
C ILE A 8 -29.60 -16.24 20.55
N LEU A 9 -29.80 -15.13 21.28
CA LEU A 9 -29.37 -14.99 22.66
C LEU A 9 -30.38 -15.59 23.64
N SER A 10 -31.65 -15.34 23.38
CA SER A 10 -32.73 -15.92 24.16
C SER A 10 -34.01 -16.11 23.32
N ALA A 11 -34.84 -17.04 23.67
CA ALA A 11 -36.14 -17.24 23.06
C ALA A 11 -37.18 -17.54 24.15
N ASN A 12 -38.19 -16.67 24.27
CA ASN A 12 -39.26 -16.85 25.24
C ASN A 12 -40.62 -16.50 24.60
N ARG A 13 -41.64 -17.30 24.85
CA ARG A 13 -42.98 -17.11 24.32
C ARG A 13 -43.61 -15.73 24.68
N LYS A 14 -43.21 -15.15 25.83
CA LYS A 14 -43.76 -13.87 26.30
C LYS A 14 -42.94 -12.66 25.82
N THR A 15 -41.65 -12.80 25.71
CA THR A 15 -40.73 -11.68 25.39
C THR A 15 -40.20 -11.72 23.96
N GLY A 16 -40.51 -12.77 23.19
CA GLY A 16 -40.02 -12.93 21.84
C GLY A 16 -38.64 -13.55 21.75
N ILE A 17 -37.97 -13.31 20.64
CA ILE A 17 -36.64 -13.84 20.36
C ILE A 17 -35.66 -12.66 20.37
N GLU A 18 -34.69 -12.73 21.26
CA GLU A 18 -33.57 -11.79 21.30
C GLU A 18 -32.44 -12.30 20.41
N THR A 19 -32.01 -11.50 19.47
CA THR A 19 -30.98 -11.86 18.52
C THR A 19 -29.90 -10.79 18.43
N SER A 20 -28.67 -11.21 18.24
CA SER A 20 -27.55 -10.33 17.88
C SER A 20 -27.07 -10.63 16.47
N PHE A 21 -26.80 -9.56 15.73
CA PHE A 21 -26.22 -9.63 14.40
C PHE A 21 -24.76 -9.21 14.46
N TYR A 22 -23.87 -10.09 14.03
CA TYR A 22 -22.44 -9.80 13.95
C TYR A 22 -22.09 -9.54 12.49
N LEU A 23 -21.73 -8.31 12.17
CA LEU A 23 -21.23 -7.96 10.83
C LEU A 23 -19.88 -8.66 10.60
N ASN A 24 -19.69 -9.26 9.43
CA ASN A 24 -18.49 -10.04 9.12
C ASN A 24 -17.26 -9.16 8.81
N THR A 25 -17.36 -7.84 8.88
CA THR A 25 -16.25 -6.90 8.69
C THR A 25 -15.10 -7.13 9.67
N GLY A 26 -15.39 -7.57 10.90
CA GLY A 26 -14.37 -7.94 11.87
C GLY A 26 -13.45 -9.06 11.40
N ALA A 27 -13.95 -10.01 10.61
CA ALA A 27 -13.15 -11.11 10.10
C ALA A 27 -12.07 -10.66 9.12
N PHE A 28 -12.31 -9.62 8.33
CA PHE A 28 -11.31 -9.02 7.45
C PHE A 28 -10.15 -8.42 8.26
N TYR A 29 -10.47 -7.58 9.23
CA TYR A 29 -9.45 -6.91 10.06
C TYR A 29 -8.64 -7.89 10.92
N GLU A 30 -9.26 -8.95 11.41
CA GLU A 30 -8.53 -10.01 12.13
C GLU A 30 -7.55 -10.76 11.21
N LYS A 31 -7.89 -10.98 9.96
CA LYS A 31 -7.00 -11.64 8.99
C LYS A 31 -5.73 -10.84 8.68
N ILE A 32 -5.80 -9.51 8.72
CA ILE A 32 -4.68 -8.63 8.31
C ILE A 32 -3.79 -8.20 9.48
N LYS A 33 -4.25 -8.40 10.71
CA LYS A 33 -3.66 -7.84 11.92
C LYS A 33 -2.20 -8.23 12.11
N ASP A 34 -1.88 -9.50 11.90
CA ASP A 34 -0.59 -10.09 12.22
C ASP A 34 0.14 -10.63 10.97
N VAL A 35 -0.21 -10.16 9.78
CA VAL A 35 0.41 -10.61 8.52
C VAL A 35 1.45 -9.58 8.06
N PRO A 36 2.75 -9.93 8.06
CA PRO A 36 3.80 -9.07 7.52
C PRO A 36 3.68 -8.94 6.00
N LEU A 37 4.01 -7.77 5.46
CA LEU A 37 4.08 -7.56 4.01
C LEU A 37 5.09 -8.50 3.35
N SER A 38 6.21 -8.77 3.99
CA SER A 38 7.21 -9.72 3.49
C SER A 38 6.63 -11.12 3.21
N THR A 39 5.62 -11.53 3.98
CA THR A 39 4.90 -12.80 3.75
C THR A 39 4.03 -12.75 2.50
N VAL A 40 3.33 -11.63 2.27
CA VAL A 40 2.51 -11.42 1.07
C VAL A 40 3.34 -11.52 -0.20
N PHE A 41 4.55 -10.98 -0.14
CA PHE A 41 5.43 -10.80 -1.31
C PHE A 41 6.59 -11.79 -1.38
N LYS A 42 6.68 -12.78 -0.51
CA LYS A 42 7.84 -13.68 -0.39
C LYS A 42 8.19 -14.39 -1.70
N ASP A 43 7.18 -14.78 -2.49
CA ASP A 43 7.34 -15.55 -3.72
C ASP A 43 7.26 -14.66 -4.98
N LYS A 44 7.09 -13.34 -4.83
CA LYS A 44 7.02 -12.41 -5.95
C LYS A 44 8.39 -11.89 -6.32
N VAL A 45 8.89 -12.38 -7.45
CA VAL A 45 10.21 -12.04 -7.98
C VAL A 45 10.11 -11.80 -9.48
N ILE A 46 10.66 -10.68 -9.95
CA ILE A 46 10.90 -10.43 -11.36
C ILE A 46 12.36 -10.81 -11.64
N LYS A 47 12.58 -11.81 -12.47
CA LYS A 47 13.91 -12.25 -12.87
C LYS A 47 14.28 -11.68 -14.22
N PHE A 48 15.53 -11.26 -14.36
CA PHE A 48 16.14 -10.79 -15.59
C PHE A 48 17.20 -11.77 -16.08
N ALA A 49 17.46 -11.79 -17.36
CA ALA A 49 18.50 -12.66 -17.93
C ALA A 49 19.91 -12.22 -17.52
N SER A 50 20.08 -10.94 -17.14
CA SER A 50 21.36 -10.38 -16.68
C SER A 50 21.13 -9.18 -15.78
N VAL A 51 22.15 -8.81 -15.00
CA VAL A 51 22.18 -7.56 -14.21
C VAL A 51 22.02 -6.34 -15.13
N SER A 52 22.60 -6.38 -16.32
CA SER A 52 22.48 -5.30 -17.31
C SER A 52 21.03 -5.09 -17.76
N GLU A 53 20.26 -6.16 -17.95
CA GLU A 53 18.85 -6.07 -18.28
C GLU A 53 18.04 -5.49 -17.12
N ALA A 54 18.33 -5.91 -15.88
CA ALA A 54 17.69 -5.34 -14.68
C ALA A 54 17.97 -3.84 -14.55
N ILE A 55 19.20 -3.40 -14.78
CA ILE A 55 19.56 -1.98 -14.76
C ILE A 55 18.84 -1.23 -15.89
N SER A 56 18.74 -1.82 -17.08
CA SER A 56 18.05 -1.22 -18.22
C SER A 56 16.56 -1.08 -17.95
N PHE A 57 15.92 -2.07 -17.33
CA PHE A 57 14.54 -1.99 -16.87
C PHE A 57 14.35 -0.81 -15.91
N CYS A 58 15.19 -0.70 -14.89
CA CYS A 58 15.10 0.40 -13.93
C CYS A 58 15.33 1.77 -14.57
N ARG A 59 16.27 1.89 -15.51
CA ARG A 59 16.48 3.13 -16.25
C ARG A 59 15.27 3.54 -17.08
N ASN A 60 14.57 2.59 -17.66
CA ASN A 60 13.36 2.87 -18.44
C ASN A 60 12.23 3.44 -17.59
N LEU A 61 12.18 3.13 -16.29
CA LEU A 61 11.20 3.71 -15.36
C LEU A 61 11.33 5.23 -15.17
N PHE A 62 12.46 5.83 -15.52
CA PHE A 62 12.60 7.30 -15.57
C PHE A 62 11.86 7.93 -16.75
N ILE A 63 11.69 7.17 -17.84
CA ILE A 63 11.23 7.69 -19.13
C ILE A 63 9.79 7.24 -19.39
N THR A 64 9.46 6.02 -18.98
CA THR A 64 8.19 5.37 -19.28
C THR A 64 7.40 5.16 -18.00
N HIS A 65 6.12 5.51 -18.02
CA HIS A 65 5.22 5.19 -16.93
C HIS A 65 5.01 3.68 -16.83
N ASP A 66 5.12 3.15 -15.62
CA ASP A 66 4.76 1.77 -15.27
C ASP A 66 3.77 1.83 -14.10
N ASP A 67 2.68 1.04 -14.17
CA ASP A 67 1.63 1.06 -13.15
C ASP A 67 2.05 0.39 -11.83
N ARG A 68 3.13 -0.38 -11.85
CA ARG A 68 3.63 -1.12 -10.68
C ARG A 68 4.78 -0.41 -9.98
N PHE A 69 5.64 0.27 -10.76
CA PHE A 69 6.87 0.84 -10.26
C PHE A 69 7.13 2.25 -10.78
N ALA A 70 7.93 2.98 -10.03
CA ALA A 70 8.56 4.21 -10.48
C ALA A 70 10.02 4.25 -10.01
N LEU A 71 10.83 5.05 -10.66
CA LEU A 71 12.20 5.32 -10.23
C LEU A 71 12.51 6.79 -10.46
N PHE A 72 12.97 7.48 -9.41
CA PHE A 72 13.38 8.88 -9.46
C PHE A 72 14.32 9.20 -8.29
N PRO A 73 15.18 10.21 -8.38
CA PRO A 73 15.95 10.71 -7.25
C PRO A 73 15.01 11.32 -6.20
N ALA A 74 15.07 10.84 -4.97
CA ALA A 74 14.30 11.39 -3.85
C ALA A 74 15.23 12.16 -2.91
N ILE A 75 14.93 13.44 -2.67
CA ILE A 75 15.68 14.29 -1.76
C ILE A 75 15.20 14.04 -0.33
N LEU A 76 16.12 13.65 0.55
CA LEU A 76 15.82 13.36 1.96
C LEU A 76 15.57 14.65 2.75
N GLU A 77 16.39 15.68 2.53
CA GLU A 77 16.33 16.96 3.20
C GLU A 77 16.28 18.10 2.18
N PRO A 78 15.15 18.82 2.07
CA PRO A 78 15.02 19.95 1.16
C PRO A 78 16.04 21.08 1.41
N GLY A 79 16.57 21.18 2.64
CA GLY A 79 17.58 22.18 3.02
C GLY A 79 19.03 21.77 2.74
N SER A 80 19.27 20.63 2.11
CA SER A 80 20.62 20.17 1.76
C SER A 80 21.24 20.96 0.58
N LEU A 81 20.43 21.73 -0.14
CA LEU A 81 20.89 22.70 -1.11
C LEU A 81 21.06 24.06 -0.41
N ASN A 82 22.12 24.77 -0.74
CA ASN A 82 22.30 26.15 -0.26
C ASN A 82 21.26 27.10 -0.90
N ALA A 83 21.22 28.35 -0.46
CA ALA A 83 20.25 29.34 -0.93
C ALA A 83 20.28 29.58 -2.45
N THR A 84 21.36 29.21 -3.12
CA THR A 84 21.52 29.30 -4.58
C THR A 84 21.13 28.03 -5.31
N GLY A 85 20.74 26.98 -4.56
CA GLY A 85 20.41 25.66 -5.12
C GLY A 85 21.63 24.80 -5.42
N ASP A 86 22.82 25.24 -5.00
CA ASP A 86 24.04 24.45 -5.17
C ASP A 86 24.06 23.28 -4.19
N PRO A 87 24.69 22.15 -4.56
CA PRO A 87 24.92 21.05 -3.64
C PRO A 87 25.73 21.51 -2.43
N GLY A 88 25.50 20.88 -1.27
CA GLY A 88 26.23 21.16 -0.04
C GLY A 88 27.74 20.99 -0.18
N PRO A 89 28.51 21.15 0.93
CA PRO A 89 29.98 21.10 0.90
C PRO A 89 30.56 19.85 0.24
N ASP A 90 29.78 18.77 0.22
CA ASP A 90 30.17 17.49 -0.38
C ASP A 90 29.84 17.39 -1.88
N GLY A 91 29.28 18.46 -2.49
CA GLY A 91 28.95 18.51 -3.91
C GLY A 91 27.63 17.82 -4.31
N TYR A 92 26.87 17.24 -3.37
CA TYR A 92 25.63 16.51 -3.67
C TYR A 92 24.49 16.85 -2.68
N PRO A 93 23.25 16.98 -3.14
CA PRO A 93 22.12 17.05 -2.23
C PRO A 93 22.00 15.71 -1.47
N ARG A 94 21.55 15.77 -0.22
CA ARG A 94 21.25 14.55 0.52
C ARG A 94 20.02 13.88 -0.08
N LEU A 95 20.27 12.73 -0.72
CA LEU A 95 19.26 11.91 -1.32
C LEU A 95 18.84 10.81 -0.33
N TYR A 96 17.68 10.23 -0.54
CA TYR A 96 17.18 9.10 0.26
C TYR A 96 18.19 7.94 0.34
N ASN A 97 19.02 7.79 -0.68
CA ASN A 97 20.12 6.84 -0.75
C ASN A 97 21.46 7.61 -0.70
N ASP A 98 21.82 8.15 0.45
CA ASP A 98 22.98 9.04 0.64
C ASP A 98 24.28 8.31 0.99
N VAL A 99 24.24 6.99 1.18
CA VAL A 99 25.39 6.18 1.56
C VAL A 99 25.97 5.45 0.38
N GLU A 100 27.28 5.58 0.16
CA GLU A 100 28.00 4.73 -0.79
C GLU A 100 27.92 3.27 -0.36
N ARG A 101 27.65 2.38 -1.33
CA ARG A 101 27.59 0.95 -1.10
C ARG A 101 28.51 0.20 -2.05
N THR A 102 29.11 -0.86 -1.57
CA THR A 102 29.95 -1.75 -2.37
C THR A 102 29.31 -3.13 -2.37
N GLU A 103 29.03 -3.65 -3.56
CA GLU A 103 28.41 -4.95 -3.77
C GLU A 103 29.28 -5.81 -4.68
N VAL A 104 29.25 -7.12 -4.48
CA VAL A 104 29.95 -8.07 -5.35
C VAL A 104 28.94 -8.79 -6.23
N VAL A 105 29.08 -8.62 -7.54
CA VAL A 105 28.21 -9.24 -8.56
C VAL A 105 29.08 -9.93 -9.58
N ASP A 106 28.85 -11.21 -9.81
CA ASP A 106 29.62 -12.03 -10.74
C ASP A 106 31.15 -11.87 -10.52
N GLU A 107 31.56 -11.98 -9.26
CA GLU A 107 32.96 -11.83 -8.81
C GLU A 107 33.55 -10.42 -9.03
N LYS A 108 32.76 -9.47 -9.49
CA LYS A 108 33.17 -8.07 -9.68
C LYS A 108 32.62 -7.19 -8.56
N THR A 109 33.51 -6.38 -8.00
CA THR A 109 33.11 -5.35 -7.04
C THR A 109 32.49 -4.17 -7.78
N ILE A 110 31.22 -3.88 -7.47
CA ILE A 110 30.49 -2.72 -7.99
C ILE A 110 30.39 -1.69 -6.88
N ARG A 111 30.86 -0.49 -7.15
CA ARG A 111 30.75 0.65 -6.27
C ARG A 111 29.57 1.52 -6.71
N LEU A 112 28.60 1.70 -5.83
CA LEU A 112 27.40 2.50 -6.06
C LEU A 112 27.53 3.81 -5.30
N ALA A 113 27.67 4.90 -6.05
CA ALA A 113 27.77 6.23 -5.48
C ALA A 113 26.47 6.64 -4.77
N PRO A 114 26.54 7.55 -3.77
CA PRO A 114 25.36 8.15 -3.18
C PRO A 114 24.42 8.74 -4.26
N GLY A 115 23.13 8.65 -4.01
CA GLY A 115 22.11 9.14 -4.95
C GLY A 115 21.83 8.23 -6.14
N PHE A 116 22.49 7.09 -6.25
CA PHE A 116 22.25 6.14 -7.31
C PHE A 116 21.16 5.16 -6.91
N TYR A 117 19.96 5.36 -7.45
CA TYR A 117 18.82 4.47 -7.23
C TYR A 117 18.80 3.39 -8.31
N ILE A 118 18.88 2.15 -7.86
CA ILE A 118 18.84 1.00 -8.75
C ILE A 118 17.55 0.20 -8.53
N SER A 119 17.08 0.11 -7.29
CA SER A 119 15.83 -0.57 -6.97
C SER A 119 14.63 0.34 -7.22
N PRO A 120 13.61 -0.14 -7.91
CA PRO A 120 12.40 0.63 -8.16
C PRO A 120 11.60 0.84 -6.87
N PHE A 121 10.84 1.92 -6.83
CA PHE A 121 9.83 2.18 -5.81
C PHE A 121 8.52 1.56 -6.23
N ILE A 122 7.87 0.81 -5.34
CA ILE A 122 6.56 0.21 -5.61
C ILE A 122 5.47 1.28 -5.55
N ARG A 123 4.56 1.28 -6.53
CA ARG A 123 3.41 2.19 -6.51
C ARG A 123 2.40 1.78 -5.45
N GLY A 124 1.83 2.78 -4.79
CA GLY A 124 0.91 2.57 -3.68
C GLY A 124 -0.35 1.81 -4.07
N LEU A 125 -0.90 2.09 -5.26
CA LEU A 125 -2.07 1.38 -5.77
C LEU A 125 -1.74 -0.10 -6.03
N HIS A 126 -0.63 -0.37 -6.72
CA HIS A 126 -0.19 -1.74 -6.98
C HIS A 126 0.09 -2.53 -5.69
N LEU A 127 0.66 -1.87 -4.67
CA LEU A 127 0.84 -2.47 -3.35
C LEU A 127 -0.49 -2.90 -2.73
N LEU A 128 -1.52 -2.05 -2.79
CA LEU A 128 -2.86 -2.37 -2.29
C LEU A 128 -3.52 -3.52 -3.08
N GLU A 129 -3.45 -3.48 -4.40
CA GLU A 129 -3.98 -4.55 -5.27
C GLU A 129 -3.39 -5.91 -4.91
N GLU A 130 -2.07 -5.96 -4.71
CA GLU A 130 -1.36 -7.18 -4.35
C GLU A 130 -1.71 -7.68 -2.94
N ILE A 131 -1.85 -6.77 -1.97
CA ILE A 131 -2.31 -7.11 -0.63
C ILE A 131 -3.71 -7.73 -0.68
N PHE A 132 -4.64 -7.10 -1.39
CA PHE A 132 -6.00 -7.59 -1.46
C PHE A 132 -6.12 -8.87 -2.28
N ALA A 133 -5.34 -9.02 -3.35
CA ALA A 133 -5.25 -10.28 -4.09
C ALA A 133 -4.76 -11.44 -3.21
N TYR A 134 -3.74 -11.21 -2.37
CA TYR A 134 -3.28 -12.19 -1.39
C TYR A 134 -4.39 -12.61 -0.39
N LEU A 135 -5.23 -11.67 0.01
CA LEU A 135 -6.37 -11.92 0.91
C LEU A 135 -7.59 -12.52 0.19
N GLY A 136 -7.53 -12.69 -1.13
CA GLY A 136 -8.61 -13.23 -1.96
C GLY A 136 -9.67 -12.22 -2.36
N TYR A 137 -9.31 -10.93 -2.44
CA TYR A 137 -10.19 -9.85 -2.89
C TYR A 137 -9.62 -9.14 -4.12
N THR A 138 -10.50 -8.54 -4.91
CA THR A 138 -10.15 -7.60 -5.97
C THR A 138 -10.43 -6.18 -5.50
N LEU A 139 -9.46 -5.28 -5.68
CA LEU A 139 -9.65 -3.86 -5.39
C LEU A 139 -10.55 -3.24 -6.48
N GLU A 140 -11.63 -2.59 -6.07
CA GLU A 140 -12.48 -1.81 -6.97
C GLU A 140 -11.82 -0.48 -7.34
N ASP A 141 -12.21 0.07 -8.48
CA ASP A 141 -11.78 1.40 -8.92
C ASP A 141 -12.17 2.47 -7.89
N SER A 142 -11.24 3.36 -7.57
CA SER A 142 -11.37 4.29 -6.45
C SER A 142 -10.80 5.66 -6.78
N PHE A 143 -10.92 6.58 -5.85
CA PHE A 143 -10.25 7.87 -5.90
C PHE A 143 -8.74 7.73 -6.15
N PHE A 144 -8.10 6.73 -5.53
CA PHE A 144 -6.66 6.52 -5.69
C PHE A 144 -6.25 6.03 -7.08
N SER A 145 -7.12 5.33 -7.80
CA SER A 145 -6.84 4.89 -9.17
C SER A 145 -7.10 5.99 -10.21
N ARG A 146 -8.04 6.91 -9.92
CA ARG A 146 -8.52 7.91 -10.89
C ARG A 146 -7.85 9.27 -10.78
N THR A 147 -7.32 9.62 -9.61
CA THR A 147 -6.94 11.01 -9.32
C THR A 147 -5.42 11.16 -9.21
N THR A 148 -4.85 12.02 -10.06
CA THR A 148 -3.45 12.49 -9.90
C THR A 148 -3.40 13.54 -8.78
N PRO A 149 -2.39 13.53 -7.87
CA PRO A 149 -1.19 12.67 -7.89
C PRO A 149 -1.34 11.32 -7.16
N PHE A 150 -2.51 10.98 -6.64
CA PHE A 150 -2.68 9.82 -5.74
C PHE A 150 -2.39 8.48 -6.41
N LYS A 151 -2.77 8.32 -7.69
CA LYS A 151 -2.43 7.14 -8.49
C LYS A 151 -0.91 6.96 -8.69
N ASP A 152 -0.15 8.06 -8.54
CA ASP A 152 1.30 8.08 -8.76
C ASP A 152 2.11 7.96 -7.46
N MET A 153 1.45 7.84 -6.30
CA MET A 153 2.12 7.63 -5.02
C MET A 153 2.99 6.38 -5.04
N VAL A 154 4.13 6.47 -4.37
CA VAL A 154 5.09 5.37 -4.24
C VAL A 154 5.53 5.18 -2.79
N PHE A 155 5.97 3.97 -2.46
CA PHE A 155 6.71 3.69 -1.25
C PHE A 155 8.20 3.67 -1.56
N LEU A 156 8.94 4.55 -0.89
CA LEU A 156 10.39 4.64 -1.06
C LEU A 156 11.08 3.45 -0.37
N ASN A 157 12.16 3.00 -0.97
CA ASN A 157 13.08 2.04 -0.36
C ASN A 157 14.53 2.41 -0.69
N ASN A 158 15.48 1.88 0.06
CA ASN A 158 16.92 2.06 -0.15
C ASN A 158 17.65 0.74 -0.45
N THR A 159 16.91 -0.24 -0.92
CA THR A 159 17.42 -1.57 -1.25
C THR A 159 18.15 -1.56 -2.58
N ILE A 160 19.34 -2.16 -2.63
CA ILE A 160 20.13 -2.35 -3.85
C ILE A 160 20.36 -3.82 -4.17
N ASP A 161 20.29 -4.71 -3.20
CA ASP A 161 20.64 -6.14 -3.32
C ASP A 161 19.82 -6.87 -4.40
N THR A 162 18.60 -6.43 -4.59
CA THR A 162 17.67 -7.00 -5.56
C THR A 162 18.21 -6.90 -6.99
N ILE A 163 18.66 -5.70 -7.39
CA ILE A 163 19.14 -5.44 -8.75
C ILE A 163 20.52 -6.07 -8.99
N VAL A 164 21.36 -6.02 -7.98
CA VAL A 164 22.73 -6.56 -8.04
C VAL A 164 22.73 -8.06 -8.36
N LYS A 165 21.64 -8.75 -7.99
CA LYS A 165 21.42 -10.18 -8.28
C LYS A 165 20.68 -10.44 -9.59
N GLY A 166 20.37 -9.41 -10.38
CA GLY A 166 19.63 -9.55 -11.62
C GLY A 166 18.16 -9.90 -11.43
N GLU A 167 17.57 -9.53 -10.28
CA GLU A 167 16.17 -9.80 -9.98
C GLU A 167 15.59 -8.69 -9.10
N ILE A 168 14.27 -8.51 -9.13
CA ILE A 168 13.55 -7.62 -8.22
C ILE A 168 12.69 -8.48 -7.30
N ARG A 169 13.07 -8.57 -6.03
CA ARG A 169 12.29 -9.24 -4.99
C ARG A 169 11.37 -8.23 -4.33
N TYR A 170 10.05 -8.44 -4.49
CA TYR A 170 9.07 -7.55 -3.87
C TYR A 170 9.24 -7.45 -2.36
N SER A 171 9.53 -8.55 -1.68
CA SER A 171 9.74 -8.57 -0.22
C SER A 171 10.88 -7.66 0.27
N GLN A 172 11.78 -7.23 -0.62
CA GLN A 172 12.89 -6.33 -0.28
C GLN A 172 12.60 -4.86 -0.60
N ILE A 173 11.61 -4.57 -1.46
CA ILE A 173 11.26 -3.21 -1.87
C ILE A 173 9.95 -2.69 -1.23
N VAL A 174 9.20 -3.55 -0.55
CA VAL A 174 8.03 -3.13 0.24
C VAL A 174 8.44 -2.71 1.65
N PRO A 175 7.65 -1.87 2.33
CA PRO A 175 7.90 -1.51 3.73
C PRO A 175 7.95 -2.72 4.65
N ASP A 176 8.87 -2.72 5.62
CA ASP A 176 8.95 -3.77 6.65
C ASP A 176 7.93 -3.49 7.75
N CYS A 177 6.69 -3.88 7.49
CA CYS A 177 5.58 -3.70 8.44
C CYS A 177 4.46 -4.72 8.17
N MET A 178 3.42 -4.69 8.99
CA MET A 178 2.21 -5.49 8.84
C MET A 178 1.28 -4.89 7.78
N ILE A 179 0.43 -5.72 7.14
CA ILE A 179 -0.64 -5.24 6.24
C ILE A 179 -1.46 -4.16 6.93
N LYS A 180 -1.88 -4.41 8.17
CA LYS A 180 -2.67 -3.45 8.96
C LYS A 180 -2.03 -2.07 9.00
N THR A 181 -0.72 -1.98 9.18
CA THR A 181 0.02 -0.71 9.24
C THR A 181 -0.12 0.08 7.94
N ILE A 182 -0.01 -0.58 6.79
CA ILE A 182 -0.19 0.07 5.49
C ILE A 182 -1.62 0.59 5.34
N LEU A 183 -2.62 -0.23 5.65
CA LEU A 183 -4.02 0.19 5.55
C LEU A 183 -4.33 1.34 6.51
N ASP A 184 -3.78 1.33 7.72
CA ASP A 184 -3.93 2.42 8.68
C ASP A 184 -3.29 3.72 8.19
N VAL A 185 -2.13 3.66 7.50
CA VAL A 185 -1.52 4.84 6.85
C VAL A 185 -2.50 5.47 5.85
N TYR A 186 -3.14 4.67 4.99
CA TYR A 186 -4.15 5.18 4.06
C TYR A 186 -5.36 5.76 4.79
N ARG A 187 -5.89 5.04 5.77
CA ARG A 187 -7.06 5.47 6.55
C ARG A 187 -6.83 6.82 7.24
N TYR A 188 -5.74 6.95 7.95
CA TYR A 188 -5.44 8.18 8.71
C TYR A 188 -4.98 9.34 7.83
N LYS A 189 -4.22 9.05 6.77
CA LYS A 189 -3.70 10.11 5.91
C LYS A 189 -4.73 10.66 4.95
N PHE A 190 -5.65 9.83 4.48
CA PHE A 190 -6.62 10.21 3.44
C PHE A 190 -8.07 10.19 3.93
N CYS A 191 -8.30 9.94 5.21
CA CYS A 191 -9.65 9.87 5.78
C CYS A 191 -10.55 8.93 4.99
N CYS A 192 -10.09 7.71 4.76
CA CYS A 192 -10.82 6.70 3.99
C CYS A 192 -11.04 5.43 4.79
N GLU A 193 -11.91 4.56 4.29
CA GLU A 193 -12.16 3.24 4.86
C GLU A 193 -12.15 2.16 3.76
N PHE A 194 -11.70 0.96 4.13
CA PHE A 194 -11.70 -0.21 3.26
C PHE A 194 -12.91 -1.08 3.57
N ILE A 195 -13.83 -1.17 2.63
CA ILE A 195 -15.09 -1.89 2.82
C ILE A 195 -15.05 -3.21 2.02
N PRO A 196 -14.90 -4.36 2.70
CA PRO A 196 -14.93 -5.66 2.03
C PRO A 196 -16.35 -6.08 1.66
N ASP A 197 -16.54 -6.55 0.43
CA ASP A 197 -17.72 -7.32 0.01
C ASP A 197 -17.36 -8.80 -0.02
N GLU A 198 -17.80 -9.54 0.99
CA GLU A 198 -17.53 -10.97 1.12
C GLU A 198 -18.22 -11.82 0.04
N THR A 199 -19.30 -11.32 -0.53
CA THR A 199 -20.07 -12.02 -1.56
C THR A 199 -19.38 -11.91 -2.92
N ARG A 200 -18.96 -10.71 -3.27
CA ARG A 200 -18.28 -10.40 -4.54
C ARG A 200 -16.77 -10.61 -4.49
N LYS A 201 -16.23 -10.74 -3.27
CA LYS A 201 -14.78 -10.76 -3.03
C LYS A 201 -14.09 -9.51 -3.58
N THR A 202 -14.69 -8.35 -3.33
CA THR A 202 -14.13 -7.05 -3.70
C THR A 202 -13.86 -6.19 -2.46
N ILE A 203 -12.94 -5.24 -2.59
CA ILE A 203 -12.70 -4.17 -1.62
C ILE A 203 -12.99 -2.84 -2.28
N ARG A 204 -13.85 -2.05 -1.66
CA ARG A 204 -14.10 -0.67 -2.04
C ARG A 204 -13.39 0.27 -1.06
N ILE A 205 -12.68 1.26 -1.58
CA ILE A 205 -12.12 2.36 -0.78
C ILE A 205 -13.10 3.51 -0.84
N VAL A 206 -13.55 3.99 0.32
CA VAL A 206 -14.52 5.07 0.45
C VAL A 206 -13.90 6.21 1.23
N LEU A 207 -13.89 7.40 0.66
CA LEU A 207 -13.52 8.63 1.38
C LEU A 207 -14.66 9.07 2.28
N PHE A 208 -14.38 9.53 3.50
CA PHE A 208 -15.42 10.02 4.40
C PHE A 208 -16.15 11.23 3.83
N ASP A 209 -15.47 12.07 3.07
CA ASP A 209 -16.08 13.22 2.40
C ASP A 209 -17.13 12.81 1.35
N GLU A 210 -16.87 11.74 0.59
CA GLU A 210 -17.84 11.17 -0.36
C GLU A 210 -19.09 10.71 0.38
N ASN A 211 -18.94 9.97 1.48
CA ASN A 211 -20.07 9.48 2.28
C ASN A 211 -20.89 10.60 2.93
N LEU A 212 -20.23 11.66 3.40
CA LEU A 212 -20.92 12.78 4.04
C LEU A 212 -21.75 13.62 3.05
N ASN A 213 -21.35 13.60 1.78
CA ASN A 213 -22.01 14.33 0.71
C ASN A 213 -23.04 13.48 -0.08
N GLU A 214 -23.12 12.18 0.18
CA GLU A 214 -24.13 11.30 -0.44
C GLU A 214 -25.52 11.59 0.14
N THR A 215 -26.53 11.54 -0.74
CA THR A 215 -27.93 11.59 -0.30
C THR A 215 -28.25 10.32 0.48
N PRO A 216 -28.83 10.40 1.69
CA PRO A 216 -29.20 9.23 2.47
C PRO A 216 -30.05 8.25 1.66
N SER A 217 -29.67 6.98 1.64
CA SER A 217 -30.38 5.94 0.87
C SER A 217 -31.71 5.53 1.52
N CYS A 218 -31.86 5.76 2.82
CA CYS A 218 -33.13 5.58 3.54
C CYS A 218 -33.17 6.48 4.79
N ASP A 219 -34.40 6.89 5.15
CA ASP A 219 -34.65 7.57 6.41
C ASP A 219 -35.00 6.52 7.48
N LEU A 220 -34.21 6.49 8.54
CA LEU A 220 -34.41 5.59 9.68
C LEU A 220 -35.02 6.29 10.90
N THR A 221 -35.48 7.53 10.76
CA THR A 221 -36.00 8.34 11.88
C THR A 221 -37.13 7.61 12.61
N ASP A 222 -38.02 6.97 11.87
CA ASP A 222 -39.14 6.21 12.42
C ASP A 222 -38.76 4.84 13.01
N CYS A 223 -37.51 4.41 12.78
CA CYS A 223 -36.99 3.14 13.28
C CYS A 223 -36.27 3.29 14.65
N VAL A 224 -36.12 4.51 15.13
CA VAL A 224 -35.45 4.78 16.42
C VAL A 224 -36.41 4.51 17.56
N ALA A 225 -36.27 3.35 18.20
CA ALA A 225 -37.03 3.00 19.40
C ALA A 225 -36.32 3.49 20.67
N GLY A 226 -36.67 4.69 21.15
CA GLY A 226 -36.21 5.20 22.42
C GLY A 226 -35.25 6.38 22.36
N LYS A 227 -35.16 7.12 23.47
CA LYS A 227 -34.18 8.20 23.63
C LYS A 227 -32.83 7.59 24.00
N TYR A 228 -31.80 7.95 23.24
CA TYR A 228 -30.43 7.79 23.71
C TYR A 228 -30.21 8.75 24.88
N THR A 229 -29.93 8.22 26.05
CA THR A 229 -29.46 8.99 27.22
C THR A 229 -27.96 8.79 27.36
#